data_162db454bc066e56a3350f891ac28287
#
_entry.id   162db454bc066e56a3350f891ac28287
#
_cell.length_a   1.000
_cell.length_b   1.000
_cell.length_c   1.000
_cell.angle_alpha   90.00
_cell.angle_beta   90.00
_cell.angle_gamma   90.00
#
_symmetry.space_group_name_H-M   'P 1'
#
loop_
_entity.id
_entity.type
_entity.pdbx_description
1 polymer ?
#
loop_
_entity_poly.entity_id
_entity_poly.type
_entity_poly.pdbx_seq_one_letter_code
_entity_poly.pdbx_strand_id
1 'polypeptide(L)'
;MLLAAAFFWGTTFVAQILGMEGLGPYTYAASRFALGTLFMTVLWLLYRGKRTVQRQAETFRSGFRAGIPVGLAMFVGVTLQQVALLSTTAGKTAFITTLYIVLVPLAAVLLGHRIRAVQWGGALLAFLGVYFLSAYGETTLNQGDVLVFLCAFFWMAQILLIDRFARMVDAIELCLMEMLICTLGSALLAVCFETCTWSALSAAALPIGYAGILSCGVAYTCQILGQAHVEPTQAAILMSMEAVFAAVAGWAVLGETMSAVQVLGCALLLAGAVMAQATPKACRE
;
A
#
# COMPACT_ATOMS: atom_id res chain seq x y z
N MET A 1 -6.27 -12.10 4.27
CA MET A 1 -4.99 -11.37 4.28
C MET A 1 -5.09 -10.04 3.54
N LEU A 2 -5.43 -9.99 2.23
CA LEU A 2 -5.50 -8.72 1.47
C LEU A 2 -6.51 -7.70 2.05
N LEU A 3 -7.67 -8.14 2.52
CA LEU A 3 -8.61 -7.26 3.23
C LEU A 3 -8.07 -6.76 4.57
N ALA A 4 -7.25 -7.55 5.26
CA ALA A 4 -6.57 -7.08 6.48
C ALA A 4 -5.51 -6.03 6.15
N ALA A 5 -4.76 -6.20 5.05
CA ALA A 5 -3.86 -5.18 4.55
C ALA A 5 -4.60 -3.89 4.21
N ALA A 6 -5.70 -3.99 3.45
CA ALA A 6 -6.56 -2.85 3.10
C ALA A 6 -7.13 -2.14 4.35
N PHE A 7 -7.53 -2.88 5.37
CA PHE A 7 -8.00 -2.32 6.64
C PHE A 7 -6.92 -1.49 7.34
N PHE A 8 -5.73 -2.06 7.52
CA PHE A 8 -4.64 -1.34 8.18
C PHE A 8 -4.16 -0.13 7.36
N TRP A 9 -4.11 -0.23 6.04
CA TRP A 9 -3.74 0.92 5.21
C TRP A 9 -4.80 2.02 5.23
N GLY A 10 -6.08 1.66 5.12
CA GLY A 10 -7.17 2.63 5.19
C GLY A 10 -7.16 3.41 6.51
N THR A 11 -7.03 2.72 7.63
CA THR A 11 -6.96 3.36 8.96
C THR A 11 -5.64 4.13 9.17
N THR A 12 -4.56 3.76 8.46
CA THR A 12 -3.28 4.47 8.52
C THR A 12 -3.34 5.87 7.90
N PHE A 13 -4.28 6.18 7.00
CA PHE A 13 -4.42 7.55 6.49
C PHE A 13 -4.65 8.57 7.61
N VAL A 14 -5.47 8.23 8.59
CA VAL A 14 -5.66 9.07 9.80
C VAL A 14 -4.33 9.24 10.54
N ALA A 15 -3.58 8.16 10.75
CA ALA A 15 -2.27 8.23 11.41
C ALA A 15 -1.24 9.05 10.59
N GLN A 16 -1.30 9.03 9.26
CA GLN A 16 -0.43 9.85 8.41
C GLN A 16 -0.73 11.34 8.57
N ILE A 17 -2.01 11.72 8.57
CA ILE A 17 -2.42 13.12 8.76
C ILE A 17 -1.93 13.61 10.12
N LEU A 18 -2.26 12.91 11.20
CA LEU A 18 -1.86 13.28 12.57
C LEU A 18 -0.34 13.23 12.76
N GLY A 19 0.35 12.30 12.12
CA GLY A 19 1.79 12.14 12.24
C GLY A 19 2.60 13.21 11.50
N MET A 20 2.01 13.87 10.49
CA MET A 20 2.65 14.96 9.75
C MET A 20 2.35 16.36 10.32
N GLU A 21 1.56 16.48 11.39
CA GLU A 21 1.33 17.74 12.10
C GLU A 21 2.58 18.31 12.79
N GLY A 22 3.67 18.46 12.15
CA GLY A 22 4.92 18.98 12.74
C GLY A 22 6.15 18.19 12.31
N LEU A 23 5.96 17.15 11.52
CA LEU A 23 7.04 16.42 10.83
C LEU A 23 6.93 16.61 9.33
N GLY A 24 8.07 16.74 8.66
CA GLY A 24 8.10 16.68 7.21
C GLY A 24 7.77 15.28 6.68
N PRO A 25 7.31 15.19 5.40
CA PRO A 25 6.89 13.93 4.78
C PRO A 25 7.96 12.85 4.77
N TYR A 26 9.23 13.21 4.56
CA TYR A 26 10.35 12.26 4.53
C TYR A 26 10.72 11.77 5.93
N THR A 27 10.70 12.65 6.93
CA THR A 27 10.99 12.30 8.33
C THR A 27 9.92 11.37 8.89
N TYR A 28 8.63 11.66 8.61
CA TYR A 28 7.55 10.77 8.99
C TYR A 28 7.67 9.40 8.32
N ALA A 29 7.92 9.37 7.00
CA ALA A 29 8.12 8.14 6.25
C ALA A 29 9.33 7.35 6.79
N ALA A 30 10.49 8.00 6.98
CA ALA A 30 11.68 7.37 7.54
C ALA A 30 11.41 6.73 8.91
N SER A 31 10.71 7.43 9.79
CA SER A 31 10.43 6.97 11.17
C SER A 31 9.51 5.75 11.18
N ARG A 32 8.39 5.77 10.41
CA ARG A 32 7.47 4.63 10.34
C ARG A 32 8.09 3.41 9.66
N PHE A 33 8.87 3.60 8.59
CA PHE A 33 9.54 2.48 7.93
C PHE A 33 10.71 1.95 8.75
N ALA A 34 11.44 2.78 9.50
CA ALA A 34 12.46 2.33 10.44
C ALA A 34 11.86 1.43 11.53
N LEU A 35 10.73 1.82 12.11
CA LEU A 35 10.02 0.99 13.08
C LEU A 35 9.49 -0.30 12.43
N GLY A 36 8.95 -0.24 11.21
CA GLY A 36 8.55 -1.41 10.43
C GLY A 36 9.72 -2.35 10.15
N THR A 37 10.88 -1.80 9.76
CA THR A 37 12.12 -2.58 9.57
C THR A 37 12.56 -3.26 10.85
N LEU A 38 12.54 -2.54 11.98
CA LEU A 38 12.87 -3.11 13.28
C LEU A 38 11.92 -4.27 13.65
N PHE A 39 10.62 -4.05 13.51
CA PHE A 39 9.60 -5.07 13.78
C PHE A 39 9.80 -6.31 12.90
N MET A 40 10.01 -6.13 11.59
CA MET A 40 10.25 -7.23 10.66
C MET A 40 11.59 -7.93 10.92
N THR A 41 12.61 -7.21 11.36
CA THR A 41 13.91 -7.79 11.77
C THR A 41 13.72 -8.71 12.97
N VAL A 42 12.98 -8.28 13.99
CA VAL A 42 12.67 -9.11 15.17
C VAL A 42 11.91 -10.37 14.73
N LEU A 43 10.88 -10.24 13.91
CA LEU A 43 10.14 -11.39 13.38
C LEU A 43 11.04 -12.34 12.59
N TRP A 44 11.90 -11.81 11.73
CA TRP A 44 12.86 -12.59 10.96
C TRP A 44 13.84 -13.34 11.85
N LEU A 45 14.38 -12.71 12.89
CA LEU A 45 15.29 -13.34 13.86
C LEU A 45 14.59 -14.49 14.62
N LEU A 46 13.36 -14.28 15.07
CA LEU A 46 12.56 -15.31 15.75
C LEU A 46 12.24 -16.49 14.83
N TYR A 47 11.96 -16.21 13.57
CA TYR A 47 11.57 -17.22 12.59
C TYR A 47 12.76 -17.98 12.04
N ARG A 48 13.90 -17.30 11.80
CA ARG A 48 15.12 -17.93 11.23
C ARG A 48 15.70 -19.01 12.15
N GLY A 49 15.56 -18.87 13.47
CA GLY A 49 16.07 -19.87 14.43
C GLY A 49 15.49 -21.27 14.27
N LYS A 50 14.41 -21.42 13.50
CA LYS A 50 13.76 -22.70 13.15
C LYS A 50 14.32 -23.34 11.86
N ARG A 51 15.28 -22.70 11.18
CA ARG A 51 15.85 -23.16 9.89
C ARG A 51 17.30 -23.56 10.02
N THR A 52 17.77 -24.45 9.13
CA THR A 52 19.21 -24.76 9.03
C THR A 52 19.99 -23.55 8.51
N VAL A 53 21.26 -23.42 8.89
CA VAL A 53 22.13 -22.29 8.50
C VAL A 53 22.22 -22.12 6.99
N GLN A 54 22.39 -23.24 6.25
CA GLN A 54 22.47 -23.20 4.79
C GLN A 54 21.19 -22.69 4.14
N ARG A 55 20.02 -23.16 4.57
CA ARG A 55 18.72 -22.71 4.09
C ARG A 55 18.46 -21.23 4.44
N GLN A 56 18.98 -20.76 5.57
CA GLN A 56 18.90 -19.34 5.94
C GLN A 56 19.66 -18.43 4.96
N ALA A 57 20.87 -18.81 4.55
CA ALA A 57 21.68 -18.01 3.64
C ALA A 57 21.09 -17.98 2.22
N GLU A 58 20.56 -19.09 1.73
CA GLU A 58 19.94 -19.17 0.40
C GLU A 58 18.65 -18.36 0.32
N THR A 59 17.76 -18.47 1.32
CA THR A 59 16.51 -17.70 1.38
C THR A 59 16.79 -16.22 1.53
N PHE A 60 17.71 -15.83 2.41
CA PHE A 60 18.07 -14.41 2.58
C PHE A 60 18.60 -13.80 1.28
N ARG A 61 19.48 -14.51 0.56
CA ARG A 61 20.01 -14.02 -0.72
C ARG A 61 18.94 -13.88 -1.79
N SER A 62 17.99 -14.82 -1.86
CA SER A 62 16.87 -14.75 -2.81
C SER A 62 15.88 -13.65 -2.44
N GLY A 63 15.53 -13.51 -1.15
CA GLY A 63 14.69 -12.45 -0.62
C GLY A 63 15.28 -11.06 -0.86
N PHE A 64 16.59 -10.90 -0.62
CA PHE A 64 17.31 -9.66 -0.90
C PHE A 64 17.22 -9.25 -2.38
N ARG A 65 17.51 -10.18 -3.30
CA ARG A 65 17.47 -9.91 -4.74
C ARG A 65 16.06 -9.55 -5.24
N ALA A 66 15.05 -10.25 -4.75
CA ALA A 66 13.65 -9.96 -5.08
C ALA A 66 13.16 -8.67 -4.42
N GLY A 67 13.60 -8.40 -3.20
CA GLY A 67 13.19 -7.24 -2.42
C GLY A 67 13.71 -5.91 -2.96
N ILE A 68 14.86 -5.88 -3.67
CA ILE A 68 15.39 -4.63 -4.24
C ILE A 68 14.39 -3.98 -5.22
N PRO A 69 13.96 -4.63 -6.30
CA PRO A 69 13.04 -3.99 -7.24
C PRO A 69 11.68 -3.68 -6.63
N VAL A 70 11.18 -4.54 -5.73
CA VAL A 70 9.90 -4.33 -5.02
C VAL A 70 10.02 -3.12 -4.09
N GLY A 71 11.07 -3.07 -3.27
CA GLY A 71 11.32 -1.98 -2.34
C GLY A 71 11.60 -0.64 -3.03
N LEU A 72 12.29 -0.63 -4.17
CA LEU A 72 12.49 0.59 -4.95
C LEU A 72 11.19 1.12 -5.54
N ALA A 73 10.35 0.25 -6.10
CA ALA A 73 9.04 0.64 -6.60
C ALA A 73 8.18 1.23 -5.46
N MET A 74 8.16 0.55 -4.31
CA MET A 74 7.46 1.02 -3.12
C MET A 74 8.02 2.35 -2.62
N PHE A 75 9.34 2.50 -2.51
CA PHE A 75 9.98 3.73 -2.04
C PHE A 75 9.59 4.94 -2.89
N VAL A 76 9.66 4.82 -4.22
CA VAL A 76 9.27 5.90 -5.11
C VAL A 76 7.77 6.19 -5.00
N GLY A 77 6.93 5.16 -4.99
CA GLY A 77 5.49 5.30 -4.82
C GLY A 77 5.12 6.03 -3.53
N VAL A 78 5.64 5.58 -2.39
CA VAL A 78 5.40 6.21 -1.08
C VAL A 78 5.91 7.65 -1.04
N THR A 79 7.09 7.91 -1.60
CA THR A 79 7.69 9.24 -1.59
C THR A 79 6.84 10.23 -2.40
N LEU A 80 6.43 9.85 -3.61
CA LEU A 80 5.54 10.68 -4.45
C LEU A 80 4.20 10.93 -3.76
N GLN A 81 3.58 9.91 -3.17
CA GLN A 81 2.31 10.03 -2.46
C GLN A 81 2.44 10.95 -1.24
N GLN A 82 3.50 10.80 -0.47
CA GLN A 82 3.71 11.57 0.75
C GLN A 82 3.95 13.05 0.46
N VAL A 83 4.73 13.37 -0.58
CA VAL A 83 4.95 14.75 -1.04
C VAL A 83 3.69 15.34 -1.64
N ALA A 84 2.92 14.56 -2.37
CA ALA A 84 1.66 15.01 -2.96
C ALA A 84 0.66 15.49 -1.90
N LEU A 85 0.59 14.82 -0.74
CA LEU A 85 -0.29 15.21 0.37
C LEU A 85 -0.03 16.61 0.92
N LEU A 86 1.09 17.26 0.58
CA LEU A 86 1.36 18.66 0.92
C LEU A 86 0.54 19.64 0.05
N SER A 87 0.02 19.21 -1.08
CA SER A 87 -0.63 20.08 -2.06
C SER A 87 -1.96 19.54 -2.63
N THR A 88 -2.36 18.34 -2.25
CA THR A 88 -3.66 17.76 -2.63
C THR A 88 -4.38 17.16 -1.42
N THR A 89 -5.67 16.86 -1.56
CA THR A 89 -6.47 16.31 -0.46
C THR A 89 -6.24 14.79 -0.31
N ALA A 90 -6.46 14.28 0.90
CA ALA A 90 -6.39 12.84 1.17
C ALA A 90 -7.37 12.04 0.27
N GLY A 91 -8.57 12.57 0.04
CA GLY A 91 -9.56 11.95 -0.84
C GLY A 91 -9.09 11.83 -2.28
N LYS A 92 -8.54 12.92 -2.86
CA LYS A 92 -7.95 12.87 -4.22
C LYS A 92 -6.75 11.94 -4.27
N THR A 93 -5.88 11.99 -3.27
CA THR A 93 -4.73 11.08 -3.17
C THR A 93 -5.20 9.63 -3.18
N ALA A 94 -6.19 9.28 -2.36
CA ALA A 94 -6.74 7.92 -2.33
C ALA A 94 -7.33 7.51 -3.69
N PHE A 95 -8.13 8.38 -4.33
CA PHE A 95 -8.72 8.10 -5.64
C PHE A 95 -7.65 7.86 -6.71
N ILE A 96 -6.73 8.82 -6.88
CA ILE A 96 -5.74 8.77 -7.95
C ILE A 96 -4.75 7.61 -7.71
N THR A 97 -4.34 7.36 -6.47
CA THR A 97 -3.52 6.18 -6.13
C THR A 97 -4.23 4.90 -6.57
N THR A 98 -5.52 4.78 -6.27
CA THR A 98 -6.31 3.58 -6.54
C THR A 98 -6.55 3.34 -8.05
N LEU A 99 -6.10 4.24 -8.95
CA LEU A 99 -6.04 3.96 -10.40
C LEU A 99 -5.26 2.68 -10.72
N TYR A 100 -4.42 2.18 -9.80
CA TYR A 100 -3.79 0.86 -9.98
C TYR A 100 -4.80 -0.27 -10.22
N ILE A 101 -6.07 -0.13 -9.80
CA ILE A 101 -7.15 -1.09 -10.12
C ILE A 101 -7.31 -1.29 -11.62
N VAL A 102 -7.11 -0.24 -12.40
CA VAL A 102 -7.19 -0.28 -13.87
C VAL A 102 -5.82 -0.55 -14.48
N LEU A 103 -4.77 0.05 -13.93
CA LEU A 103 -3.40 -0.09 -14.43
C LEU A 103 -2.87 -1.53 -14.29
N VAL A 104 -3.16 -2.21 -13.17
CA VAL A 104 -2.69 -3.58 -12.92
C VAL A 104 -3.23 -4.57 -13.94
N PRO A 105 -4.56 -4.68 -14.22
CA PRO A 105 -5.04 -5.58 -15.25
C PRO A 105 -4.53 -5.22 -16.65
N LEU A 106 -4.42 -3.94 -16.99
CA LEU A 106 -3.84 -3.52 -18.28
C LEU A 106 -2.38 -4.00 -18.43
N ALA A 107 -1.55 -3.75 -17.43
CA ALA A 107 -0.17 -4.22 -17.43
C ALA A 107 -0.06 -5.76 -17.38
N ALA A 108 -0.94 -6.43 -16.63
CA ALA A 108 -0.98 -7.89 -16.57
C ALA A 108 -1.30 -8.51 -17.95
N VAL A 109 -2.21 -7.90 -18.73
CA VAL A 109 -2.47 -8.34 -20.12
C VAL A 109 -1.22 -8.19 -20.99
N LEU A 110 -0.49 -7.06 -20.87
CA LEU A 110 0.77 -6.86 -21.60
C LEU A 110 1.85 -7.88 -21.22
N LEU A 111 1.81 -8.40 -19.99
CA LEU A 111 2.69 -9.45 -19.49
C LEU A 111 2.20 -10.87 -19.85
N GLY A 112 1.13 -11.01 -20.64
CA GLY A 112 0.59 -12.28 -21.12
C GLY A 112 -0.44 -12.94 -20.19
N HIS A 113 -0.89 -12.28 -19.12
CA HIS A 113 -1.97 -12.79 -18.28
C HIS A 113 -3.32 -12.67 -18.97
N ARG A 114 -4.18 -13.66 -18.81
CA ARG A 114 -5.55 -13.64 -19.33
C ARG A 114 -6.51 -13.12 -18.27
N ILE A 115 -7.03 -11.94 -18.46
CA ILE A 115 -8.01 -11.31 -17.54
C ILE A 115 -9.43 -11.67 -18.04
N ARG A 116 -10.25 -12.18 -17.15
CA ARG A 116 -11.65 -12.57 -17.46
C ARG A 116 -12.56 -11.34 -17.45
N ALA A 117 -13.65 -11.39 -18.22
CA ALA A 117 -14.63 -10.31 -18.28
C ALA A 117 -15.21 -9.93 -16.91
N VAL A 118 -15.38 -10.91 -16.00
CA VAL A 118 -15.85 -10.70 -14.63
C VAL A 118 -14.84 -9.85 -13.83
N GLN A 119 -13.55 -10.04 -14.04
CA GLN A 119 -12.50 -9.25 -13.37
C GLN A 119 -12.48 -7.82 -13.90
N TRP A 120 -12.67 -7.62 -15.21
CA TRP A 120 -12.82 -6.28 -15.79
C TRP A 120 -14.08 -5.58 -15.26
N GLY A 121 -15.21 -6.29 -15.17
CA GLY A 121 -16.43 -5.75 -14.56
C GLY A 121 -16.23 -5.38 -13.10
N GLY A 122 -15.55 -6.22 -12.33
CA GLY A 122 -15.18 -5.95 -10.94
C GLY A 122 -14.25 -4.72 -10.82
N ALA A 123 -13.26 -4.60 -11.68
CA ALA A 123 -12.35 -3.45 -11.72
C ALA A 123 -13.09 -2.15 -12.09
N LEU A 124 -14.02 -2.19 -13.04
CA LEU A 124 -14.84 -1.04 -13.41
C LEU A 124 -15.75 -0.60 -12.25
N LEU A 125 -16.45 -1.54 -11.61
CA LEU A 125 -17.29 -1.23 -10.45
C LEU A 125 -16.46 -0.65 -9.30
N ALA A 126 -15.29 -1.22 -9.01
CA ALA A 126 -14.39 -0.74 -7.98
C ALA A 126 -13.87 0.67 -8.31
N PHE A 127 -13.47 0.92 -9.56
CA PHE A 127 -13.05 2.25 -10.02
C PHE A 127 -14.16 3.29 -9.87
N LEU A 128 -15.38 2.99 -10.30
CA LEU A 128 -16.53 3.89 -10.11
C LEU A 128 -16.82 4.10 -8.62
N GLY A 129 -16.69 3.06 -7.81
CA GLY A 129 -16.84 3.14 -6.36
C GLY A 129 -15.85 4.12 -5.73
N VAL A 130 -14.57 4.03 -6.07
CA VAL A 130 -13.55 4.96 -5.57
C VAL A 130 -13.78 6.38 -6.09
N TYR A 131 -14.23 6.53 -7.34
CA TYR A 131 -14.57 7.84 -7.90
C TYR A 131 -15.67 8.53 -7.09
N PHE A 132 -16.79 7.86 -6.82
CA PHE A 132 -17.87 8.42 -6.04
C PHE A 132 -17.50 8.64 -4.57
N LEU A 133 -16.62 7.81 -4.02
CA LEU A 133 -16.17 7.93 -2.64
C LEU A 133 -15.23 9.13 -2.43
N SER A 134 -14.32 9.38 -3.36
CA SER A 134 -13.15 10.23 -3.11
C SER A 134 -12.98 11.42 -4.05
N ALA A 135 -13.56 11.39 -5.25
CA ALA A 135 -13.31 12.39 -6.28
C ALA A 135 -14.57 13.09 -6.81
N TYR A 136 -15.76 12.63 -6.40
CA TYR A 136 -17.01 13.23 -6.88
C TYR A 136 -17.15 14.69 -6.44
N GLY A 137 -17.31 15.58 -7.42
CA GLY A 137 -17.42 17.03 -7.18
C GLY A 137 -16.08 17.78 -7.17
N GLU A 138 -14.94 17.09 -7.20
CA GLU A 138 -13.62 17.70 -7.27
C GLU A 138 -13.23 17.99 -8.74
N THR A 139 -13.12 19.26 -9.10
CA THR A 139 -12.90 19.69 -10.50
C THR A 139 -11.54 20.31 -10.78
N THR A 140 -10.78 20.67 -9.74
CA THR A 140 -9.48 21.34 -9.89
C THR A 140 -8.33 20.34 -9.83
N LEU A 141 -7.44 20.37 -10.82
CA LEU A 141 -6.18 19.62 -10.82
C LEU A 141 -5.06 20.51 -10.28
N ASN A 142 -4.19 19.93 -9.45
CA ASN A 142 -3.02 20.61 -8.90
C ASN A 142 -1.74 19.75 -9.10
N GLN A 143 -0.57 20.30 -8.71
CA GLN A 143 0.70 19.58 -8.86
C GLN A 143 0.75 18.27 -8.06
N GLY A 144 0.12 18.23 -6.89
CA GLY A 144 0.03 17.01 -6.09
C GLY A 144 -0.73 15.90 -6.82
N ASP A 145 -1.79 16.23 -7.54
CA ASP A 145 -2.57 15.25 -8.30
C ASP A 145 -1.72 14.56 -9.39
N VAL A 146 -0.79 15.32 -10.02
CA VAL A 146 0.16 14.75 -10.99
C VAL A 146 1.16 13.81 -10.30
N LEU A 147 1.67 14.17 -9.13
CA LEU A 147 2.57 13.31 -8.36
C LEU A 147 1.88 12.00 -7.94
N VAL A 148 0.61 12.07 -7.50
CA VAL A 148 -0.16 10.87 -7.17
C VAL A 148 -0.45 10.01 -8.39
N PHE A 149 -0.71 10.62 -9.55
CA PHE A 149 -0.88 9.88 -10.79
C PHE A 149 0.37 9.09 -11.17
N LEU A 150 1.55 9.71 -11.07
CA LEU A 150 2.82 9.01 -11.24
C LEU A 150 3.03 7.91 -10.19
N CYS A 151 2.66 8.18 -8.93
CA CYS A 151 2.70 7.21 -7.84
C CYS A 151 1.90 5.94 -8.17
N ALA A 152 0.73 6.04 -8.81
CA ALA A 152 -0.10 4.89 -9.16
C ALA A 152 0.62 3.87 -10.06
N PHE A 153 1.54 4.31 -10.94
CA PHE A 153 2.36 3.40 -11.74
C PHE A 153 3.37 2.63 -10.90
N PHE A 154 3.93 3.25 -9.86
CA PHE A 154 4.86 2.57 -8.96
C PHE A 154 4.13 1.58 -8.05
N TRP A 155 2.91 1.87 -7.61
CA TRP A 155 2.07 0.90 -6.92
C TRP A 155 1.67 -0.27 -7.82
N MET A 156 1.29 0.01 -9.08
CA MET A 156 1.09 -1.05 -10.07
C MET A 156 2.34 -1.92 -10.22
N ALA A 157 3.51 -1.31 -10.36
CA ALA A 157 4.77 -2.05 -10.50
C ALA A 157 5.08 -2.89 -9.25
N GLN A 158 4.89 -2.34 -8.03
CA GLN A 158 5.08 -3.07 -6.77
C GLN A 158 4.15 -4.29 -6.70
N ILE A 159 2.85 -4.13 -7.02
CA ILE A 159 1.88 -5.22 -7.02
C ILE A 159 2.30 -6.34 -8.00
N LEU A 160 2.72 -5.99 -9.21
CA LEU A 160 3.14 -6.97 -10.22
C LEU A 160 4.47 -7.66 -9.86
N LEU A 161 5.40 -6.93 -9.26
CA LEU A 161 6.67 -7.50 -8.76
C LEU A 161 6.43 -8.44 -7.59
N ILE A 162 5.54 -8.11 -6.66
CA ILE A 162 5.12 -9.03 -5.58
C ILE A 162 4.47 -10.27 -6.17
N ASP A 163 3.54 -10.16 -7.13
CA ASP A 163 2.92 -11.34 -7.78
C ASP A 163 3.99 -12.29 -8.36
N ARG A 164 5.03 -11.71 -8.97
CA ARG A 164 6.14 -12.47 -9.51
C ARG A 164 6.99 -13.19 -8.46
N PHE A 165 7.26 -12.52 -7.33
CA PHE A 165 8.25 -13.02 -6.36
C PHE A 165 7.64 -13.69 -5.12
N ALA A 166 6.40 -13.38 -4.73
CA ALA A 166 5.78 -13.85 -3.49
C ALA A 166 5.71 -15.38 -3.33
N ARG A 167 5.79 -16.13 -4.44
CA ARG A 167 5.81 -17.61 -4.43
C ARG A 167 7.22 -18.19 -4.41
N MET A 168 8.23 -17.38 -4.72
CA MET A 168 9.60 -17.82 -4.92
C MET A 168 10.48 -17.55 -3.70
N VAL A 169 10.08 -16.57 -2.86
CA VAL A 169 10.85 -16.11 -1.71
C VAL A 169 10.01 -16.10 -0.45
N ASP A 170 10.66 -16.05 0.70
CA ASP A 170 9.98 -15.95 1.98
C ASP A 170 9.34 -14.56 2.15
N ALA A 171 8.07 -14.53 2.56
CA ALA A 171 7.31 -13.29 2.69
C ALA A 171 7.89 -12.33 3.74
N ILE A 172 8.45 -12.87 4.84
CA ILE A 172 9.07 -12.06 5.89
C ILE A 172 10.33 -11.40 5.36
N GLU A 173 11.15 -12.14 4.59
CA GLU A 173 12.39 -11.63 4.00
C GLU A 173 12.11 -10.59 2.91
N LEU A 174 11.10 -10.82 2.07
CA LEU A 174 10.68 -9.88 1.05
C LEU A 174 10.18 -8.57 1.69
N CYS A 175 9.30 -8.66 2.68
CA CYS A 175 8.78 -7.50 3.42
C CYS A 175 9.91 -6.76 4.16
N LEU A 176 10.83 -7.47 4.81
CA LEU A 176 11.97 -6.85 5.47
C LEU A 176 12.81 -6.01 4.51
N MET A 177 13.07 -6.51 3.29
CA MET A 177 13.83 -5.77 2.30
C MET A 177 13.08 -4.56 1.76
N GLU A 178 11.77 -4.67 1.54
CA GLU A 178 10.93 -3.51 1.19
C GLU A 178 11.02 -2.41 2.25
N MET A 179 10.84 -2.77 3.53
CA MET A 179 10.90 -1.83 4.65
C MET A 179 12.29 -1.20 4.78
N LEU A 180 13.35 -1.99 4.63
CA LEU A 180 14.73 -1.51 4.71
C LEU A 180 15.05 -0.47 3.62
N ILE A 181 14.65 -0.74 2.37
CA ILE A 181 14.87 0.17 1.25
C ILE A 181 14.09 1.48 1.46
N CYS A 182 12.83 1.38 1.87
CA CYS A 182 12.02 2.56 2.17
C CYS A 182 12.61 3.36 3.35
N THR A 183 13.12 2.68 4.38
CA THR A 183 13.80 3.34 5.51
C THR A 183 15.03 4.10 5.05
N LEU A 184 15.93 3.44 4.33
CA LEU A 184 17.18 4.06 3.90
C LEU A 184 16.94 5.21 2.92
N GLY A 185 16.05 5.02 1.94
CA GLY A 185 15.70 6.05 0.98
C GLY A 185 15.01 7.26 1.63
N SER A 186 14.02 7.03 2.50
CA SER A 186 13.33 8.11 3.19
C SER A 186 14.23 8.82 4.20
N ALA A 187 15.09 8.10 4.90
CA ALA A 187 16.07 8.70 5.82
C ALA A 187 17.09 9.58 5.09
N LEU A 188 17.56 9.15 3.91
CA LEU A 188 18.43 9.96 3.07
C LEU A 188 17.74 11.27 2.66
N LEU A 189 16.50 11.19 2.18
CA LEU A 189 15.74 12.39 1.80
C LEU A 189 15.45 13.29 3.02
N ALA A 190 15.10 12.71 4.16
CA ALA A 190 14.87 13.46 5.40
C ALA A 190 16.11 14.25 5.83
N VAL A 191 17.28 13.63 5.84
CA VAL A 191 18.54 14.30 6.20
C VAL A 191 18.93 15.39 5.19
N CYS A 192 18.61 15.19 3.91
CA CYS A 192 18.95 16.16 2.86
C CYS A 192 18.01 17.38 2.80
N PHE A 193 16.72 17.20 3.12
CA PHE A 193 15.69 18.19 2.82
C PHE A 193 14.88 18.66 4.03
N GLU A 194 14.99 18.00 5.18
CA GLU A 194 14.17 18.32 6.34
C GLU A 194 14.99 18.49 7.61
N THR A 195 14.44 19.27 8.56
CA THR A 195 14.97 19.36 9.93
C THR A 195 14.00 18.66 10.86
N CYS A 196 14.51 17.77 11.68
CA CYS A 196 13.71 17.04 12.66
C CYS A 196 14.06 17.47 14.07
N THR A 197 13.04 17.76 14.88
CA THR A 197 13.22 17.99 16.32
C THR A 197 12.73 16.80 17.11
N TRP A 198 13.38 16.54 18.27
CA TRP A 198 12.94 15.46 19.16
C TRP A 198 11.51 15.67 19.68
N SER A 199 11.12 16.92 19.90
CA SER A 199 9.76 17.27 20.32
C SER A 199 8.71 16.85 19.28
N ALA A 200 8.93 17.17 17.99
CA ALA A 200 8.01 16.77 16.91
C ALA A 200 7.93 15.25 16.75
N LEU A 201 9.10 14.57 16.84
CA LEU A 201 9.15 13.10 16.73
C LEU A 201 8.42 12.42 17.89
N SER A 202 8.57 12.93 19.11
CA SER A 202 7.88 12.38 20.29
C SER A 202 6.37 12.65 20.25
N ALA A 203 5.94 13.79 19.75
CA ALA A 203 4.51 14.11 19.55
C ALA A 203 3.86 13.15 18.53
N ALA A 204 4.58 12.77 17.49
CA ALA A 204 4.12 11.82 16.46
C ALA A 204 4.34 10.34 16.82
N ALA A 205 4.80 10.01 18.05
CA ALA A 205 5.18 8.64 18.42
C ALA A 205 4.04 7.61 18.26
N LEU A 206 2.81 7.99 18.62
CA LEU A 206 1.64 7.08 18.47
C LEU A 206 1.29 6.84 17.00
N PRO A 207 1.11 7.85 16.14
CA PRO A 207 0.95 7.68 14.70
C PRO A 207 2.08 6.86 14.05
N ILE A 208 3.34 7.14 14.39
CA ILE A 208 4.50 6.40 13.90
C ILE A 208 4.44 4.94 14.35
N GLY A 209 4.10 4.70 15.63
CA GLY A 209 3.97 3.35 16.19
C GLY A 209 2.91 2.53 15.46
N TYR A 210 1.73 3.11 15.28
CA TYR A 210 0.64 2.47 14.55
C TYR A 210 1.04 2.18 13.10
N ALA A 211 1.50 3.19 12.37
CA ALA A 211 1.86 3.05 10.96
C ALA A 211 3.07 2.11 10.77
N GLY A 212 4.08 2.17 11.63
CA GLY A 212 5.29 1.35 11.53
C GLY A 212 5.01 -0.13 11.78
N ILE A 213 4.24 -0.47 12.80
CA ILE A 213 3.97 -1.88 13.15
C ILE A 213 2.84 -2.45 12.29
N LEU A 214 1.68 -1.80 12.28
CA LEU A 214 0.48 -2.38 11.65
C LEU A 214 0.45 -2.16 10.14
N SER A 215 0.75 -0.95 9.66
CA SER A 215 0.77 -0.67 8.22
C SER A 215 2.04 -1.20 7.56
N CYS A 216 3.23 -0.84 8.05
CA CYS A 216 4.49 -1.25 7.43
C CYS A 216 4.81 -2.74 7.70
N GLY A 217 4.67 -3.21 8.94
CA GLY A 217 5.00 -4.60 9.28
C GLY A 217 3.91 -5.58 8.87
N VAL A 218 2.73 -5.48 9.50
CA VAL A 218 1.67 -6.48 9.36
C VAL A 218 0.99 -6.40 7.99
N ALA A 219 0.59 -5.21 7.52
CA ALA A 219 -0.20 -5.10 6.30
C ALA A 219 0.59 -5.51 5.05
N TYR A 220 1.85 -5.08 4.89
CA TYR A 220 2.68 -5.52 3.75
C TYR A 220 3.01 -7.01 3.79
N THR A 221 3.22 -7.59 4.97
CA THR A 221 3.34 -9.06 5.10
C THR A 221 2.04 -9.75 4.66
N CYS A 222 0.88 -9.24 5.08
CA CYS A 222 -0.43 -9.75 4.64
C CYS A 222 -0.64 -9.59 3.13
N GLN A 223 -0.15 -8.50 2.53
CA GLN A 223 -0.17 -8.30 1.08
C GLN A 223 0.62 -9.39 0.37
N ILE A 224 1.90 -9.58 0.72
CA ILE A 224 2.78 -10.57 0.09
C ILE A 224 2.20 -11.98 0.20
N LEU A 225 1.78 -12.37 1.41
CA LEU A 225 1.15 -13.67 1.65
C LEU A 225 -0.18 -13.84 0.90
N GLY A 226 -0.97 -12.78 0.80
CA GLY A 226 -2.24 -12.79 0.08
C GLY A 226 -2.05 -12.88 -1.42
N GLN A 227 -1.13 -12.09 -1.99
CA GLN A 227 -0.83 -12.09 -3.42
C GLN A 227 -0.21 -13.40 -3.91
N ALA A 228 0.45 -14.17 -3.05
CA ALA A 228 0.92 -15.49 -3.40
C ALA A 228 -0.21 -16.48 -3.81
N HIS A 229 -1.46 -16.18 -3.48
CA HIS A 229 -2.60 -17.09 -3.67
C HIS A 229 -3.68 -16.59 -4.64
N VAL A 230 -3.60 -15.34 -5.10
CA VAL A 230 -4.57 -14.72 -6.02
C VAL A 230 -3.86 -14.09 -7.20
N GLU A 231 -4.62 -13.78 -8.25
CA GLU A 231 -4.10 -13.05 -9.40
C GLU A 231 -3.91 -11.55 -9.07
N PRO A 232 -2.96 -10.85 -9.73
CA PRO A 232 -2.65 -9.45 -9.42
C PRO A 232 -3.86 -8.52 -9.56
N THR A 233 -4.74 -8.77 -10.54
CA THR A 233 -5.99 -8.01 -10.71
C THR A 233 -6.94 -8.18 -9.53
N GLN A 234 -7.13 -9.42 -9.04
CA GLN A 234 -7.96 -9.67 -7.85
C GLN A 234 -7.34 -9.05 -6.61
N ALA A 235 -6.01 -9.11 -6.48
CA ALA A 235 -5.31 -8.48 -5.37
C ALA A 235 -5.52 -6.96 -5.37
N ALA A 236 -5.35 -6.31 -6.53
CA ALA A 236 -5.56 -4.87 -6.68
C ALA A 236 -6.99 -4.45 -6.27
N ILE A 237 -8.01 -5.18 -6.75
CA ILE A 237 -9.42 -4.88 -6.42
C ILE A 237 -9.69 -5.10 -4.92
N LEU A 238 -9.13 -6.14 -4.29
CA LEU A 238 -9.31 -6.36 -2.84
C LEU A 238 -8.60 -5.30 -2.00
N MET A 239 -7.40 -4.90 -2.40
CA MET A 239 -6.63 -3.89 -1.68
C MET A 239 -7.27 -2.51 -1.78
N SER A 240 -7.99 -2.20 -2.87
CA SER A 240 -8.70 -0.93 -3.00
C SER A 240 -9.81 -0.71 -1.97
N MET A 241 -10.22 -1.76 -1.25
CA MET A 241 -11.08 -1.61 -0.07
C MET A 241 -10.47 -0.71 1.02
N GLU A 242 -9.18 -0.39 0.92
CA GLU A 242 -8.54 0.60 1.80
C GLU A 242 -9.26 1.94 1.77
N ALA A 243 -9.83 2.35 0.62
CA ALA A 243 -10.58 3.58 0.51
C ALA A 243 -11.88 3.56 1.34
N VAL A 244 -12.57 2.41 1.41
CA VAL A 244 -13.75 2.25 2.29
C VAL A 244 -13.33 2.30 3.76
N PHE A 245 -12.27 1.58 4.13
CA PHE A 245 -11.78 1.60 5.51
C PHE A 245 -11.26 2.98 5.93
N ALA A 246 -10.64 3.74 5.00
CA ALA A 246 -10.23 5.12 5.25
C ALA A 246 -11.43 6.03 5.50
N ALA A 247 -12.49 5.93 4.68
CA ALA A 247 -13.71 6.72 4.87
C ALA A 247 -14.41 6.40 6.20
N VAL A 248 -14.49 5.11 6.56
CA VAL A 248 -15.07 4.67 7.84
C VAL A 248 -14.21 5.17 9.02
N ALA A 249 -12.89 5.13 8.91
CA ALA A 249 -11.99 5.61 9.94
C ALA A 249 -12.07 7.15 10.09
N GLY A 250 -12.13 7.89 8.99
CA GLY A 250 -12.35 9.35 9.00
C GLY A 250 -13.66 9.72 9.67
N TRP A 251 -14.75 9.02 9.35
CA TRP A 251 -16.04 9.21 10.02
C TRP A 251 -15.96 8.91 11.53
N ALA A 252 -15.36 7.77 11.92
CA ALA A 252 -15.36 7.32 13.31
C ALA A 252 -14.36 8.09 14.20
N VAL A 253 -13.23 8.53 13.66
CA VAL A 253 -12.11 9.10 14.45
C VAL A 253 -12.04 10.62 14.29
N LEU A 254 -12.24 11.14 13.06
CA LEU A 254 -12.15 12.57 12.76
C LEU A 254 -13.50 13.27 12.78
N GLY A 255 -14.61 12.53 12.97
CA GLY A 255 -15.97 13.09 12.97
C GLY A 255 -16.44 13.57 11.60
N GLU A 256 -15.83 13.09 10.53
CA GLU A 256 -16.22 13.42 9.15
C GLU A 256 -17.63 12.89 8.85
N THR A 257 -18.39 13.59 8.02
CA THR A 257 -19.73 13.14 7.59
C THR A 257 -19.64 12.51 6.21
N MET A 258 -20.28 11.37 6.03
CA MET A 258 -20.36 10.71 4.73
C MET A 258 -21.64 11.15 4.00
N SER A 259 -21.49 11.67 2.79
CA SER A 259 -22.61 11.96 1.90
C SER A 259 -23.22 10.67 1.32
N ALA A 260 -24.48 10.75 0.86
CA ALA A 260 -25.13 9.61 0.20
C ALA A 260 -24.35 9.09 -1.04
N VAL A 261 -23.66 10.01 -1.75
CA VAL A 261 -22.81 9.66 -2.89
C VAL A 261 -21.59 8.84 -2.45
N GLN A 262 -20.96 9.20 -1.33
CA GLN A 262 -19.85 8.46 -0.76
C GLN A 262 -20.27 7.07 -0.27
N VAL A 263 -21.45 6.95 0.35
CA VAL A 263 -22.02 5.65 0.73
C VAL A 263 -22.28 4.77 -0.50
N LEU A 264 -22.81 5.36 -1.59
CA LEU A 264 -22.96 4.65 -2.87
C LEU A 264 -21.58 4.19 -3.40
N GLY A 265 -20.57 5.04 -3.31
CA GLY A 265 -19.17 4.71 -3.66
C GLY A 265 -18.66 3.48 -2.91
N CYS A 266 -18.85 3.44 -1.59
CA CYS A 266 -18.51 2.27 -0.76
C CYS A 266 -19.22 1.00 -1.21
N ALA A 267 -20.51 1.08 -1.51
CA ALA A 267 -21.32 -0.06 -1.96
C ALA A 267 -20.84 -0.60 -3.31
N LEU A 268 -20.54 0.29 -4.27
CA LEU A 268 -20.00 -0.08 -5.59
C LEU A 268 -18.62 -0.74 -5.47
N LEU A 269 -17.75 -0.22 -4.62
CA LEU A 269 -16.41 -0.76 -4.39
C LEU A 269 -16.49 -2.16 -3.78
N LEU A 270 -17.36 -2.35 -2.78
CA LEU A 270 -17.62 -3.66 -2.20
C LEU A 270 -18.19 -4.65 -3.23
N ALA A 271 -19.15 -4.21 -4.04
CA ALA A 271 -19.71 -5.04 -5.12
C ALA A 271 -18.64 -5.45 -6.14
N GLY A 272 -17.75 -4.53 -6.54
CA GLY A 272 -16.60 -4.82 -7.39
C GLY A 272 -15.65 -5.85 -6.78
N ALA A 273 -15.34 -5.72 -5.50
CA ALA A 273 -14.49 -6.67 -4.77
C ALA A 273 -15.11 -8.07 -4.69
N VAL A 274 -16.42 -8.18 -4.40
CA VAL A 274 -17.15 -9.45 -4.40
C VAL A 274 -17.19 -10.07 -5.79
N MET A 275 -17.51 -9.27 -6.83
CA MET A 275 -17.54 -9.72 -8.22
C MET A 275 -16.21 -10.28 -8.69
N ALA A 276 -15.10 -9.63 -8.36
CA ALA A 276 -13.76 -10.11 -8.70
C ALA A 276 -13.41 -11.46 -8.04
N GLN A 277 -13.99 -11.76 -6.87
CA GLN A 277 -13.79 -13.01 -6.15
C GLN A 277 -14.70 -14.16 -6.64
N ALA A 278 -15.82 -13.85 -7.29
CA ALA A 278 -16.72 -14.84 -7.86
C ALA A 278 -16.13 -15.66 -9.01
N THR A 279 -14.90 -15.36 -9.40
CA THR A 279 -14.18 -16.08 -10.47
C THR A 279 -13.69 -17.44 -9.92
N PRO A 280 -14.08 -18.60 -10.50
CA PRO A 280 -13.54 -19.89 -10.10
C PRO A 280 -12.02 -19.89 -10.19
N LYS A 281 -11.34 -20.49 -9.20
CA LYS A 281 -9.88 -20.67 -9.24
C LYS A 281 -9.53 -21.37 -10.56
N ALA A 282 -8.87 -20.68 -11.48
CA ALA A 282 -8.31 -21.36 -12.63
C ALA A 282 -7.26 -22.32 -12.09
N CYS A 283 -7.36 -23.60 -12.44
CA CYS A 283 -6.22 -24.52 -12.32
C CYS A 283 -5.09 -23.86 -13.13
N ARG A 284 -4.11 -23.31 -12.45
CA ARG A 284 -2.85 -22.87 -13.09
C ARG A 284 -2.06 -24.15 -13.33
N GLU A 285 -2.16 -24.70 -14.55
CA GLU A 285 -1.18 -25.66 -15.07
C GLU A 285 0.17 -24.97 -15.30
#